data_ccd228549927eb998ccb29e9080200f5
#
_entry.id   ccd228549927eb998ccb29e9080200f5
#
_cell.length_a   1.000
_cell.length_b   1.000
_cell.length_c   1.000
_cell.angle_alpha   90.00
_cell.angle_beta   90.00
_cell.angle_gamma   90.00
#
_symmetry.space_group_name_H-M   'P 1'
#
loop_
_entity.id
_entity.type
_entity.pdbx_description
1 polymer ?
#
loop_
_entity_poly.entity_id
_entity_poly.type
_entity_poly.pdbx_seq_one_letter_code
_entity_poly.pdbx_strand_id
1 'polypeptide(L)'
;MNIFGKQNAKKLPPEARNDQPDDLAGKPGYTETASTIMAVLKTVLYICFIIIVSGVLAYFAISFANDVYAFVKDSEEVEVEIPEYADAADISKILAEDGVIKYPWLFRLYAKLKHVDRNIADNPEKYAFVAGVHTVNGIMNYDELLISLRPKSTRTTKRLTIPEGYNVEDIITLFVSYGIGTREGFIEAINNAEYDYDFVAAIDMSDGRRAYRLEGYLYPDTYDFYTDNDEEYYIKKLLARFDEVYSKQLREYTEESGFTVDEIVTIASIIEKEAYYASDFDKVSAVIHNRLKKPDAFPRLECDATTVYAWLVAKGEKPADLTAEQLNFDSPYNTYVAKGLPPGAICNPSYQALTCAISPDSESSNYFFVTDTNRFMLYAETRAGHERNVALVKQHREQEAAGH
;
A
#
# COMPACT_ATOMS: atom_id res chain seq x y z
N MET A 1 46.27 -33.07 15.20
CA MET A 1 47.41 -32.81 16.06
C MET A 1 46.83 -32.66 17.47
N ASN A 2 46.56 -33.73 18.20
CA ASN A 2 47.40 -34.40 19.20
C ASN A 2 48.07 -33.39 20.14
N ILE A 3 47.89 -33.44 21.43
CA ILE A 3 48.43 -34.43 22.42
C ILE A 3 47.79 -34.10 23.78
N PHE A 4 47.13 -34.99 24.48
CA PHE A 4 47.50 -35.96 25.51
C PHE A 4 48.07 -35.40 26.83
N GLY A 5 47.51 -35.92 27.94
CA GLY A 5 48.16 -36.35 29.15
C GLY A 5 47.22 -36.23 30.39
N LYS A 6 46.52 -37.19 30.78
CA LYS A 6 46.71 -38.39 31.64
C LYS A 6 47.25 -38.12 33.07
N GLN A 7 46.36 -38.45 34.03
CA GLN A 7 46.54 -39.28 35.23
C GLN A 7 47.33 -38.72 36.42
N ASN A 8 46.70 -38.75 37.60
CA ASN A 8 47.05 -39.84 38.60
C ASN A 8 46.16 -39.82 39.85
N ALA A 9 45.63 -40.98 40.13
CA ALA A 9 44.97 -41.36 41.39
C ALA A 9 46.02 -41.64 42.49
N LYS A 10 45.69 -41.32 43.75
CA LYS A 10 46.35 -41.94 44.88
C LYS A 10 45.41 -42.28 46.04
N LYS A 11 45.57 -43.51 46.47
CA LYS A 11 44.82 -44.31 47.40
C LYS A 11 44.80 -43.79 48.85
N LEU A 12 43.69 -44.20 49.54
CA LEU A 12 43.51 -44.31 51.00
C LEU A 12 44.51 -45.22 51.66
N PRO A 13 44.70 -45.05 52.99
CA PRO A 13 44.39 -46.15 53.93
C PRO A 13 43.75 -45.68 55.27
N PRO A 14 43.51 -46.59 56.23
CA PRO A 14 42.19 -46.87 56.80
C PRO A 14 42.02 -46.59 58.32
N GLU A 15 40.76 -46.69 58.75
CA GLU A 15 40.19 -47.01 60.06
C GLU A 15 40.98 -46.69 61.39
N ALA A 16 40.27 -45.96 62.26
CA ALA A 16 40.24 -46.28 63.70
C ALA A 16 38.82 -45.96 64.24
N ARG A 17 38.16 -47.01 64.71
CA ARG A 17 36.99 -47.00 65.60
C ARG A 17 37.35 -46.34 66.93
N ASN A 18 36.43 -45.55 67.50
CA ASN A 18 35.97 -45.87 68.90
C ASN A 18 34.76 -44.98 69.29
N ASP A 19 33.72 -45.66 69.68
CA ASP A 19 32.84 -45.50 70.81
C ASP A 19 32.06 -44.21 71.09
N GLN A 20 30.78 -44.45 71.10
CA GLN A 20 29.71 -43.64 71.68
C GLN A 20 29.89 -43.32 73.16
N PRO A 21 29.19 -42.35 73.80
CA PRO A 21 27.74 -42.54 74.01
C PRO A 21 26.85 -41.28 73.87
N ASP A 22 25.64 -41.57 73.52
CA ASP A 22 24.33 -41.10 73.96
C ASP A 22 24.05 -39.65 74.38
N ASP A 23 22.89 -39.28 73.92
CA ASP A 23 21.92 -38.35 74.49
C ASP A 23 22.14 -36.86 74.30
N LEU A 24 21.38 -36.40 73.32
CA LEU A 24 20.32 -35.39 73.58
C LEU A 24 19.45 -35.22 72.33
N ALA A 25 18.35 -35.94 72.36
CA ALA A 25 17.18 -35.61 71.51
C ALA A 25 16.71 -34.20 71.87
N GLY A 26 17.16 -33.22 71.11
CA GLY A 26 16.78 -31.81 71.19
C GLY A 26 15.93 -31.40 70.01
N LYS A 27 14.63 -31.64 70.11
CA LYS A 27 13.49 -30.94 69.37
C LYS A 27 13.72 -30.54 67.91
N PRO A 28 13.30 -31.34 66.96
CA PRO A 28 13.04 -30.88 65.59
C PRO A 28 11.69 -30.14 65.54
N GLY A 29 11.75 -28.87 65.53
CA GLY A 29 10.45 -28.10 65.39
C GLY A 29 10.64 -26.62 65.21
N TYR A 30 11.65 -26.02 65.74
CA TYR A 30 11.81 -24.55 65.72
C TYR A 30 12.61 -24.01 64.51
N THR A 31 13.48 -24.80 63.91
CA THR A 31 14.32 -24.37 62.78
C THR A 31 13.62 -24.53 61.45
N GLU A 32 12.79 -25.57 61.26
CA GLU A 32 12.00 -25.74 60.03
C GLU A 32 10.88 -24.74 59.91
N THR A 33 10.15 -24.46 61.01
CA THR A 33 9.11 -23.43 60.99
C THR A 33 9.68 -22.02 60.75
N ALA A 34 10.84 -21.69 61.35
CA ALA A 34 11.50 -20.40 61.12
C ALA A 34 11.97 -20.24 59.66
N SER A 35 12.51 -21.30 59.04
CA SER A 35 12.93 -21.28 57.62
C SER A 35 11.75 -21.14 56.67
N THR A 36 10.63 -21.82 56.95
CA THR A 36 9.39 -21.74 56.17
C THR A 36 8.74 -20.35 56.28
N ILE A 37 8.69 -19.78 57.50
CA ILE A 37 8.19 -18.41 57.71
C ILE A 37 9.06 -17.40 56.97
N MET A 38 10.40 -17.56 57.01
CA MET A 38 11.31 -16.69 56.26
C MET A 38 11.15 -16.81 54.74
N ALA A 39 10.93 -18.03 54.22
CA ALA A 39 10.67 -18.27 52.82
C ALA A 39 9.34 -17.62 52.36
N VAL A 40 8.27 -17.78 53.15
CA VAL A 40 6.97 -17.14 52.91
C VAL A 40 7.11 -15.62 52.94
N LEU A 41 7.80 -15.07 53.95
CA LEU A 41 8.02 -13.62 54.06
C LEU A 41 8.80 -13.07 52.85
N LYS A 42 9.86 -13.75 52.41
CA LYS A 42 10.61 -13.38 51.20
C LYS A 42 9.71 -13.42 49.95
N THR A 43 8.86 -14.41 49.80
CA THR A 43 7.94 -14.53 48.67
C THR A 43 6.93 -13.41 48.68
N VAL A 44 6.35 -13.10 49.85
CA VAL A 44 5.38 -11.97 49.98
C VAL A 44 6.08 -10.64 49.67
N LEU A 45 7.27 -10.39 50.19
CA LEU A 45 8.06 -9.20 49.88
C LEU A 45 8.37 -9.08 48.37
N TYR A 46 8.71 -10.19 47.74
CA TYR A 46 8.97 -10.22 46.30
C TYR A 46 7.73 -9.92 45.49
N ILE A 47 6.58 -10.49 45.86
CA ILE A 47 5.28 -10.17 45.20
C ILE A 47 4.92 -8.70 45.40
N CYS A 48 5.05 -8.17 46.61
CA CYS A 48 4.83 -6.75 46.89
C CYS A 48 5.75 -5.85 46.05
N PHE A 49 7.03 -6.22 45.92
CA PHE A 49 7.98 -5.50 45.09
C PHE A 49 7.58 -5.50 43.62
N ILE A 50 7.19 -6.67 43.07
CA ILE A 50 6.67 -6.75 41.65
C ILE A 50 5.46 -5.87 41.46
N ILE A 51 4.48 -5.91 42.37
CA ILE A 51 3.26 -5.09 42.27
C ILE A 51 3.60 -3.60 42.28
N ILE A 52 4.49 -3.17 43.19
CA ILE A 52 4.91 -1.77 43.28
C ILE A 52 5.63 -1.35 41.99
N VAL A 53 6.60 -2.13 41.52
CA VAL A 53 7.37 -1.85 40.30
C VAL A 53 6.41 -1.81 39.09
N SER A 54 5.51 -2.79 38.97
CA SER A 54 4.51 -2.82 37.88
C SER A 54 3.58 -1.62 37.92
N GLY A 55 3.13 -1.22 39.11
CA GLY A 55 2.31 -0.02 39.30
C GLY A 55 3.04 1.26 38.89
N VAL A 56 4.30 1.39 39.25
CA VAL A 56 5.14 2.55 38.86
C VAL A 56 5.34 2.56 37.35
N LEU A 57 5.66 1.42 36.74
CA LEU A 57 5.82 1.33 35.28
C LEU A 57 4.53 1.67 34.52
N ALA A 58 3.38 1.15 35.01
CA ALA A 58 2.08 1.46 34.44
C ALA A 58 1.75 2.94 34.55
N TYR A 59 2.03 3.57 35.69
CA TYR A 59 1.84 5.01 35.87
C TYR A 59 2.65 5.83 34.86
N PHE A 60 3.94 5.50 34.66
CA PHE A 60 4.77 6.21 33.68
C PHE A 60 4.29 5.95 32.24
N ALA A 61 3.93 4.69 31.91
CA ALA A 61 3.41 4.38 30.58
C ALA A 61 2.15 5.16 30.24
N ILE A 62 1.19 5.21 31.16
CA ILE A 62 -0.05 6.00 31.00
C ILE A 62 0.27 7.50 30.92
N SER A 63 1.18 7.99 31.77
CA SER A 63 1.55 9.41 31.78
C SER A 63 2.24 9.84 30.48
N PHE A 64 3.11 9.01 29.91
CA PHE A 64 3.76 9.25 28.62
C PHE A 64 2.74 9.21 27.47
N ALA A 65 1.87 8.18 27.47
CA ALA A 65 0.81 8.09 26.48
C ALA A 65 -0.13 9.30 26.53
N ASN A 66 -0.51 9.75 27.75
CA ASN A 66 -1.34 10.92 27.89
C ASN A 66 -0.64 12.21 27.42
N ASP A 67 0.67 12.33 27.60
CA ASP A 67 1.40 13.50 27.11
C ASP A 67 1.48 13.54 25.58
N VAL A 68 1.69 12.37 24.95
CA VAL A 68 1.79 12.22 23.49
C VAL A 68 0.44 12.41 22.80
N TYR A 69 -0.62 11.77 23.33
CA TYR A 69 -1.93 11.69 22.68
C TYR A 69 -2.99 12.60 23.27
N ALA A 70 -2.69 13.32 24.35
CA ALA A 70 -3.57 14.26 25.02
C ALA A 70 -4.96 13.71 25.41
N PHE A 71 -5.03 12.45 25.91
CA PHE A 71 -6.29 11.79 26.26
C PHE A 71 -7.05 12.50 27.38
N VAL A 72 -6.32 13.01 28.37
CA VAL A 72 -6.89 13.73 29.53
C VAL A 72 -5.98 14.91 29.83
N LYS A 73 -6.25 16.05 29.22
CA LYS A 73 -5.55 17.32 29.45
C LYS A 73 -6.55 18.47 29.51
N ASP A 74 -6.09 19.61 29.98
CA ASP A 74 -6.88 20.84 30.07
C ASP A 74 -7.01 21.47 28.66
N SER A 75 -8.19 22.03 28.35
CA SER A 75 -8.50 22.69 27.11
C SER A 75 -8.17 24.20 27.11
N GLU A 76 -7.46 24.69 28.12
CA GLU A 76 -7.06 26.08 28.21
C GLU A 76 -6.11 26.45 27.06
N GLU A 77 -6.41 27.56 26.37
CA GLU A 77 -5.57 28.10 25.33
C GLU A 77 -4.36 28.79 25.94
N VAL A 78 -3.16 28.50 25.45
CA VAL A 78 -1.92 29.07 25.92
C VAL A 78 -1.25 29.75 24.73
N GLU A 79 -0.79 30.98 24.91
CA GLU A 79 0.04 31.71 23.96
C GLU A 79 1.50 31.35 24.22
N VAL A 80 2.17 30.75 23.25
CA VAL A 80 3.60 30.40 23.29
C VAL A 80 4.37 31.27 22.30
N GLU A 81 5.44 31.90 22.76
CA GLU A 81 6.32 32.72 21.91
C GLU A 81 7.51 31.90 21.42
N ILE A 82 7.54 31.66 20.11
CA ILE A 82 8.60 30.92 19.46
C ILE A 82 9.67 31.86 18.94
N PRO A 83 10.94 31.77 19.41
CA PRO A 83 12.02 32.61 18.92
C PRO A 83 12.44 32.27 17.50
N GLU A 84 13.12 33.22 16.83
CA GLU A 84 13.72 32.96 15.53
C GLU A 84 14.75 31.82 15.65
N TYR A 85 14.75 30.94 14.64
CA TYR A 85 15.68 29.80 14.55
C TYR A 85 15.51 28.71 15.64
N ALA A 86 14.38 28.66 16.34
CA ALA A 86 14.14 27.64 17.35
C ALA A 86 14.13 26.23 16.75
N ASP A 87 14.85 25.34 17.40
CA ASP A 87 14.83 23.90 17.08
C ASP A 87 13.83 23.13 17.95
N ALA A 88 13.66 21.84 17.73
CA ALA A 88 12.76 20.99 18.51
C ALA A 88 13.15 20.90 20.00
N ALA A 89 14.41 21.17 20.35
CA ALA A 89 14.85 21.21 21.75
C ALA A 89 14.38 22.50 22.43
N ASP A 90 14.43 23.63 21.72
CA ASP A 90 13.94 24.92 22.23
C ASP A 90 12.42 24.90 22.37
N ILE A 91 11.72 24.45 21.32
CA ILE A 91 10.26 24.27 21.35
C ILE A 91 9.82 23.38 22.51
N SER A 92 10.50 22.25 22.73
CA SER A 92 10.16 21.33 23.81
C SER A 92 10.28 21.95 25.20
N LYS A 93 11.19 22.90 25.40
CA LYS A 93 11.35 23.63 26.68
C LYS A 93 10.23 24.66 26.84
N ILE A 94 9.99 25.47 25.81
CA ILE A 94 8.93 26.47 25.79
C ILE A 94 7.58 25.84 26.12
N LEU A 95 7.21 24.79 25.36
CA LEU A 95 5.94 24.08 25.59
C LEU A 95 5.83 23.46 27.01
N ALA A 96 6.95 23.07 27.61
CA ALA A 96 6.96 22.54 28.96
C ALA A 96 6.89 23.64 30.03
N GLU A 97 7.56 24.78 29.81
CA GLU A 97 7.52 25.94 30.68
C GLU A 97 6.10 26.54 30.72
N ASP A 98 5.41 26.56 29.58
CA ASP A 98 4.03 27.02 29.44
C ASP A 98 2.98 25.92 29.79
N GLY A 99 3.43 24.74 30.26
CA GLY A 99 2.55 23.68 30.78
C GLY A 99 1.79 22.89 29.72
N VAL A 100 2.07 23.09 28.43
CA VAL A 100 1.40 22.38 27.31
C VAL A 100 1.82 20.92 27.25
N ILE A 101 3.10 20.61 27.50
CA ILE A 101 3.63 19.25 27.55
C ILE A 101 4.31 19.00 28.91
N LYS A 102 4.35 17.74 29.31
CA LYS A 102 4.98 17.34 30.59
C LYS A 102 6.40 16.83 30.42
N TYR A 103 6.73 16.22 29.29
CA TYR A 103 7.99 15.52 29.06
C TYR A 103 8.73 16.07 27.82
N PRO A 104 9.55 17.13 27.96
CA PRO A 104 10.28 17.75 26.84
C PRO A 104 11.14 16.78 26.06
N TRP A 105 11.79 15.82 26.76
CA TRP A 105 12.63 14.80 26.11
C TRP A 105 11.83 13.87 25.20
N LEU A 106 10.57 13.57 25.56
CA LEU A 106 9.68 12.71 24.79
C LEU A 106 9.18 13.44 23.52
N PHE A 107 8.86 14.73 23.63
CA PHE A 107 8.53 15.56 22.49
C PHE A 107 9.71 15.67 21.50
N ARG A 108 10.94 15.88 21.99
CA ARG A 108 12.14 15.87 21.13
C ARG A 108 12.35 14.54 20.41
N LEU A 109 12.19 13.43 21.14
CA LEU A 109 12.29 12.10 20.54
C LEU A 109 11.23 11.91 19.44
N TYR A 110 9.99 12.35 19.71
CA TYR A 110 8.90 12.29 18.75
C TYR A 110 9.18 13.14 17.52
N ALA A 111 9.60 14.38 17.68
CA ALA A 111 9.99 15.27 16.58
C ALA A 111 11.13 14.68 15.73
N LYS A 112 12.12 14.05 16.38
CA LYS A 112 13.19 13.35 15.68
C LYS A 112 12.71 12.15 14.86
N LEU A 113 11.80 11.35 15.40
CA LEU A 113 11.19 10.22 14.68
C LEU A 113 10.37 10.68 13.47
N LYS A 114 9.73 11.84 13.56
CA LYS A 114 8.99 12.48 12.44
C LYS A 114 9.90 13.26 11.49
N HIS A 115 11.22 13.20 11.67
CA HIS A 115 12.23 13.89 10.85
C HIS A 115 12.08 15.42 10.75
N VAL A 116 11.50 16.05 11.77
CA VAL A 116 11.27 17.49 11.81
C VAL A 116 12.56 18.28 11.97
N ASP A 117 13.59 17.70 12.62
CA ASP A 117 14.89 18.35 12.86
C ASP A 117 15.87 18.31 11.66
N ARG A 118 15.61 17.52 10.63
CA ARG A 118 16.59 17.26 9.56
C ARG A 118 16.81 18.43 8.59
N ASN A 119 15.87 19.36 8.52
CA ASN A 119 15.87 20.42 7.50
C ASN A 119 16.63 21.69 7.89
N ILE A 120 17.07 21.82 9.15
CA ILE A 120 17.74 23.04 9.63
C ILE A 120 19.20 23.13 9.12
N ALA A 121 19.88 21.98 8.98
CA ALA A 121 21.29 21.95 8.58
C ALA A 121 21.50 22.17 7.07
N ASP A 122 20.55 21.75 6.23
CA ASP A 122 20.73 21.71 4.76
C ASP A 122 20.08 22.91 4.04
N ASN A 123 19.14 23.61 4.67
CA ASN A 123 18.47 24.76 4.07
C ASN A 123 18.02 25.78 5.14
N PRO A 124 18.81 26.83 5.42
CA PRO A 124 18.51 27.82 6.44
C PRO A 124 17.23 28.64 6.17
N GLU A 125 16.68 28.60 4.96
CA GLU A 125 15.40 29.26 4.63
C GLU A 125 14.16 28.38 4.94
N LYS A 126 14.35 27.11 5.30
CA LYS A 126 13.28 26.20 5.67
C LYS A 126 13.34 25.85 7.16
N TYR A 127 12.95 26.79 8.01
CA TYR A 127 12.86 26.56 9.45
C TYR A 127 11.82 25.46 9.75
N ALA A 128 12.16 24.60 10.72
CA ALA A 128 11.24 23.58 11.18
C ALA A 128 10.00 24.21 11.85
N PHE A 129 10.16 25.38 12.48
CA PHE A 129 9.14 26.11 13.22
C PHE A 129 9.06 27.58 12.85
N VAL A 130 7.87 28.17 12.97
CA VAL A 130 7.63 29.60 12.69
C VAL A 130 7.83 30.40 13.95
N ALA A 131 8.72 31.43 13.87
CA ALA A 131 8.88 32.40 14.94
C ALA A 131 7.61 33.25 15.14
N GLY A 132 7.35 33.66 16.36
CA GLY A 132 6.23 34.50 16.75
C GLY A 132 5.32 33.86 17.80
N VAL A 133 4.19 34.53 18.07
CA VAL A 133 3.22 34.07 19.04
C VAL A 133 2.26 33.07 18.40
N HIS A 134 2.14 31.89 19.01
CA HIS A 134 1.25 30.82 18.59
C HIS A 134 0.28 30.49 19.71
N THR A 135 -1.00 30.34 19.36
CA THR A 135 -2.01 29.85 20.29
C THR A 135 -2.08 28.32 20.18
N VAL A 136 -1.76 27.65 21.27
CA VAL A 136 -1.87 26.19 21.42
C VAL A 136 -2.72 25.85 22.62
N ASN A 137 -3.21 24.62 22.72
CA ASN A 137 -3.95 24.18 23.89
C ASN A 137 -3.46 22.79 24.37
N GLY A 138 -3.73 22.47 25.63
CA GLY A 138 -3.29 21.25 26.25
C GLY A 138 -3.92 19.97 25.66
N ILE A 139 -5.04 20.05 24.95
CA ILE A 139 -5.68 18.90 24.30
C ILE A 139 -5.04 18.54 22.94
N MET A 140 -4.13 19.37 22.43
CA MET A 140 -3.36 19.05 21.24
C MET A 140 -2.39 17.90 21.54
N ASN A 141 -2.45 16.86 20.70
CA ASN A 141 -1.43 15.81 20.69
C ASN A 141 -0.12 16.32 20.08
N TYR A 142 0.95 15.52 20.15
CA TYR A 142 2.25 15.95 19.66
C TYR A 142 2.29 16.20 18.14
N ASP A 143 1.49 15.47 17.34
CA ASP A 143 1.37 15.74 15.90
C ASP A 143 0.70 17.09 15.64
N GLU A 144 -0.39 17.39 16.35
CA GLU A 144 -1.12 18.66 16.24
C GLU A 144 -0.25 19.84 16.66
N LEU A 145 0.52 19.71 17.75
CA LEU A 145 1.47 20.72 18.19
C LEU A 145 2.56 20.94 17.13
N LEU A 146 3.16 19.88 16.60
CA LEU A 146 4.16 20.00 15.53
C LEU A 146 3.59 20.67 14.29
N ILE A 147 2.36 20.38 13.90
CA ILE A 147 1.68 20.98 12.74
C ILE A 147 1.37 22.45 12.99
N SER A 148 0.86 22.82 14.20
CA SER A 148 0.47 24.19 14.52
C SER A 148 1.65 25.18 14.59
N LEU A 149 2.83 24.68 15.00
CA LEU A 149 4.05 25.47 15.16
C LEU A 149 4.93 25.50 13.90
N ARG A 150 4.61 24.69 12.88
CA ARG A 150 5.34 24.68 11.60
C ARG A 150 4.82 25.76 10.65
N PRO A 151 5.64 26.18 9.68
CA PRO A 151 5.13 27.02 8.61
C PRO A 151 3.90 26.34 7.99
N LYS A 152 2.78 27.04 7.95
CA LYS A 152 1.66 26.57 7.11
C LYS A 152 2.27 26.40 5.74
N SER A 153 2.27 25.17 5.24
CA SER A 153 2.80 24.91 3.90
C SER A 153 2.10 25.88 2.94
N THR A 154 2.86 26.85 2.42
CA THR A 154 2.39 27.72 1.35
C THR A 154 2.32 26.96 0.03
N ARG A 155 2.66 25.65 0.08
CA ARG A 155 2.59 24.78 -1.08
C ARG A 155 1.14 24.72 -1.58
N THR A 156 0.98 25.15 -2.79
CA THR A 156 -0.31 25.04 -3.47
C THR A 156 -0.65 23.57 -3.65
N THR A 157 -1.80 23.17 -3.12
CA THR A 157 -2.34 21.84 -3.39
C THR A 157 -3.39 21.92 -4.48
N LYS A 158 -3.41 20.94 -5.37
CA LYS A 158 -4.47 20.72 -6.35
C LYS A 158 -5.09 19.36 -6.12
N ARG A 159 -6.43 19.34 -6.10
CA ARG A 159 -7.19 18.10 -6.06
C ARG A 159 -7.48 17.64 -7.48
N LEU A 160 -7.00 16.46 -7.84
CA LEU A 160 -7.23 15.82 -9.13
C LEU A 160 -7.91 14.48 -8.91
N THR A 161 -8.94 14.22 -9.70
CA THR A 161 -9.56 12.90 -9.82
C THR A 161 -9.06 12.25 -11.09
N ILE A 162 -8.46 11.08 -10.95
CA ILE A 162 -8.08 10.20 -12.06
C ILE A 162 -9.21 9.19 -12.22
N PRO A 163 -9.99 9.25 -13.30
CA PRO A 163 -11.09 8.32 -13.55
C PRO A 163 -10.60 6.90 -13.81
N GLU A 164 -11.44 5.92 -13.47
CA GLU A 164 -11.24 4.53 -13.85
C GLU A 164 -11.15 4.39 -15.38
N GLY A 165 -10.32 3.47 -15.84
CA GLY A 165 -10.11 3.25 -17.27
C GLY A 165 -9.28 4.33 -18.00
N TYR A 166 -8.69 5.32 -17.29
CA TYR A 166 -7.68 6.20 -17.87
C TYR A 166 -6.40 5.42 -18.14
N ASN A 167 -5.78 5.63 -19.30
CA ASN A 167 -4.46 5.12 -19.62
C ASN A 167 -3.38 6.15 -19.26
N VAL A 168 -2.10 5.77 -19.40
CA VAL A 168 -0.96 6.66 -19.12
C VAL A 168 -1.06 7.98 -19.89
N GLU A 169 -1.47 7.97 -21.17
CA GLU A 169 -1.61 9.17 -21.98
C GLU A 169 -2.71 10.11 -21.46
N ASP A 170 -3.85 9.53 -21.05
CA ASP A 170 -4.96 10.26 -20.45
C ASP A 170 -4.50 10.91 -19.12
N ILE A 171 -3.76 10.19 -18.30
CA ILE A 171 -3.23 10.67 -17.02
C ILE A 171 -2.19 11.78 -17.21
N ILE A 172 -1.23 11.60 -18.11
CA ILE A 172 -0.23 12.65 -18.43
C ILE A 172 -0.94 13.92 -18.92
N THR A 173 -1.90 13.76 -19.83
CA THR A 173 -2.69 14.88 -20.35
C THR A 173 -3.44 15.61 -19.24
N LEU A 174 -4.02 14.86 -18.30
CA LEU A 174 -4.71 15.41 -17.15
C LEU A 174 -3.74 16.24 -16.28
N PHE A 175 -2.61 15.70 -15.87
CA PHE A 175 -1.63 16.41 -15.05
C PHE A 175 -1.11 17.68 -15.72
N VAL A 176 -0.70 17.59 -16.99
CA VAL A 176 -0.19 18.74 -17.77
C VAL A 176 -1.27 19.80 -17.94
N SER A 177 -2.54 19.44 -18.16
CA SER A 177 -3.64 20.40 -18.27
C SER A 177 -3.89 21.20 -16.99
N TYR A 178 -3.54 20.63 -15.84
CA TYR A 178 -3.56 21.31 -14.54
C TYR A 178 -2.27 22.07 -14.23
N GLY A 179 -1.31 22.12 -15.17
CA GLY A 179 0.00 22.78 -14.99
C GLY A 179 0.88 22.07 -13.96
N ILE A 180 0.79 20.75 -13.91
CA ILE A 180 1.58 19.88 -13.04
C ILE A 180 2.53 19.08 -13.93
N GLY A 181 3.84 19.28 -13.75
CA GLY A 181 4.88 18.58 -14.48
C GLY A 181 4.88 18.79 -15.98
N THR A 182 5.65 17.97 -16.67
CA THR A 182 5.81 17.96 -18.12
C THR A 182 5.53 16.57 -18.68
N ARG A 183 5.12 16.50 -19.96
CA ARG A 183 4.90 15.23 -20.63
C ARG A 183 6.17 14.37 -20.62
N GLU A 184 7.29 14.96 -20.96
CA GLU A 184 8.59 14.29 -21.03
C GLU A 184 9.03 13.77 -19.66
N GLY A 185 8.87 14.57 -18.58
CA GLY A 185 9.18 14.18 -17.22
C GLY A 185 8.30 13.02 -16.74
N PHE A 186 7.00 13.02 -17.05
CA PHE A 186 6.12 11.89 -16.73
C PHE A 186 6.50 10.62 -17.50
N ILE A 187 6.83 10.70 -18.78
CA ILE A 187 7.29 9.54 -19.57
C ILE A 187 8.56 8.96 -18.97
N GLU A 188 9.51 9.81 -18.56
CA GLU A 188 10.75 9.37 -17.89
C GLU A 188 10.43 8.70 -16.54
N ALA A 189 9.61 9.33 -15.70
CA ALA A 189 9.21 8.80 -14.41
C ALA A 189 8.48 7.45 -14.53
N ILE A 190 7.60 7.30 -15.53
CA ILE A 190 6.81 6.08 -15.74
C ILE A 190 7.68 4.92 -16.24
N ASN A 191 8.63 5.18 -17.13
CA ASN A 191 9.37 4.11 -17.80
C ASN A 191 10.71 3.78 -17.14
N ASN A 192 11.41 4.77 -16.55
CA ASN A 192 12.81 4.64 -16.18
C ASN A 192 13.07 4.83 -14.68
N ALA A 193 12.21 5.53 -13.92
CA ALA A 193 12.43 5.73 -12.49
C ALA A 193 12.29 4.43 -11.68
N GLU A 194 13.03 4.33 -10.58
CA GLU A 194 13.01 3.18 -9.68
C GLU A 194 11.97 3.37 -8.57
N TYR A 195 11.12 2.37 -8.38
CA TYR A 195 10.10 2.33 -7.34
C TYR A 195 10.21 1.02 -6.57
N ASP A 196 10.27 1.12 -5.24
CA ASP A 196 10.43 -0.02 -4.33
C ASP A 196 9.07 -0.68 -4.05
N TYR A 197 8.54 -1.39 -5.06
CA TYR A 197 7.35 -2.21 -4.98
C TYR A 197 7.57 -3.54 -5.70
N ASP A 198 7.20 -4.65 -5.08
CA ASP A 198 7.35 -5.99 -5.63
C ASP A 198 6.67 -6.15 -7.00
N PHE A 199 5.46 -5.60 -7.15
CA PHE A 199 4.73 -5.65 -8.41
C PHE A 199 5.40 -4.84 -9.52
N VAL A 200 6.11 -3.74 -9.21
CA VAL A 200 6.88 -2.97 -10.19
C VAL A 200 8.14 -3.72 -10.60
N ALA A 201 8.82 -4.36 -9.63
CA ALA A 201 10.00 -5.17 -9.90
C ALA A 201 9.69 -6.42 -10.75
N ALA A 202 8.46 -6.92 -10.68
CA ALA A 202 7.99 -8.09 -11.43
C ALA A 202 7.60 -7.77 -12.89
N ILE A 203 7.50 -6.49 -13.29
CA ILE A 203 7.14 -6.12 -14.67
C ILE A 203 8.28 -6.47 -15.62
N ASP A 204 8.00 -7.33 -16.59
CA ASP A 204 8.98 -7.72 -17.62
C ASP A 204 9.03 -6.69 -18.75
N MET A 205 10.15 -6.00 -18.87
CA MET A 205 10.44 -5.05 -19.95
C MET A 205 11.46 -5.60 -20.96
N SER A 206 11.88 -6.85 -20.80
CA SER A 206 13.03 -7.42 -21.54
C SER A 206 12.81 -7.56 -23.05
N ASP A 207 11.56 -7.71 -23.48
CA ASP A 207 11.22 -7.92 -24.89
C ASP A 207 10.92 -6.62 -25.66
N GLY A 208 10.88 -5.47 -24.97
CA GLY A 208 10.65 -4.16 -25.57
C GLY A 208 9.29 -3.96 -26.23
N ARG A 209 8.31 -4.86 -26.01
CA ARG A 209 6.97 -4.78 -26.62
C ARG A 209 5.99 -3.94 -25.83
N ARG A 210 6.28 -3.68 -24.54
CA ARG A 210 5.43 -2.90 -23.63
C ARG A 210 5.55 -1.41 -23.93
N ALA A 211 4.43 -0.72 -24.08
CA ALA A 211 4.38 0.70 -24.43
C ALA A 211 4.81 1.60 -23.26
N TYR A 212 4.21 1.39 -22.10
CA TYR A 212 4.50 2.09 -20.85
C TYR A 212 4.70 1.06 -19.75
N ARG A 213 5.83 1.18 -19.00
CA ARG A 213 6.16 0.24 -17.92
C ARG A 213 5.06 0.17 -16.87
N LEU A 214 4.53 1.31 -16.43
CA LEU A 214 3.58 1.39 -15.33
C LEU A 214 2.11 1.49 -15.77
N GLU A 215 1.78 1.21 -17.05
CA GLU A 215 0.39 1.13 -17.48
C GLU A 215 -0.34 0.03 -16.70
N GLY A 216 -1.49 0.39 -16.11
CA GLY A 216 -2.30 -0.48 -15.26
C GLY A 216 -2.06 -0.33 -13.76
N TYR A 217 -1.00 0.38 -13.36
CA TYR A 217 -0.59 0.51 -11.96
C TYR A 217 -0.77 1.92 -11.39
N LEU A 218 -1.14 2.90 -12.21
CA LEU A 218 -1.42 4.27 -11.79
C LEU A 218 -2.86 4.37 -11.30
N TYR A 219 -3.11 3.95 -10.05
CA TYR A 219 -4.46 3.66 -9.56
C TYR A 219 -5.42 4.85 -9.66
N PRO A 220 -6.64 4.65 -10.22
CA PRO A 220 -7.68 5.68 -10.32
C PRO A 220 -8.27 6.00 -8.94
N ASP A 221 -8.17 7.26 -8.53
CA ASP A 221 -8.74 7.79 -7.28
C ASP A 221 -8.71 9.32 -7.31
N THR A 222 -9.18 9.96 -6.24
CA THR A 222 -9.05 11.41 -6.02
C THR A 222 -7.88 11.70 -5.11
N TYR A 223 -6.94 12.50 -5.57
CA TYR A 223 -5.69 12.82 -4.89
C TYR A 223 -5.56 14.31 -4.62
N ASP A 224 -4.97 14.66 -3.47
CA ASP A 224 -4.47 16.00 -3.20
C ASP A 224 -2.96 16.02 -3.47
N PHE A 225 -2.52 16.79 -4.46
CA PHE A 225 -1.12 16.92 -4.85
C PHE A 225 -0.56 18.28 -4.50
N TYR A 226 0.66 18.31 -3.97
CA TYR A 226 1.48 19.52 -3.94
C TYR A 226 2.02 19.78 -5.36
N THR A 227 1.88 21.01 -5.85
CA THR A 227 2.18 21.35 -7.25
C THR A 227 3.66 21.64 -7.54
N ASP A 228 4.50 21.65 -6.51
CA ASP A 228 5.93 22.01 -6.54
C ASP A 228 6.88 20.81 -6.44
N ASN A 229 6.39 19.61 -6.78
CA ASN A 229 7.21 18.39 -6.79
C ASN A 229 7.59 17.99 -8.22
N ASP A 230 8.49 17.01 -8.33
CA ASP A 230 8.84 16.32 -9.57
C ASP A 230 7.78 15.27 -9.96
N GLU A 231 7.89 14.79 -11.19
CA GLU A 231 6.94 13.82 -11.73
C GLU A 231 7.00 12.47 -11.02
N GLU A 232 8.17 12.07 -10.50
CA GLU A 232 8.32 10.82 -9.73
C GLU A 232 7.48 10.84 -8.45
N TYR A 233 7.36 11.99 -7.78
CA TYR A 233 6.50 12.14 -6.60
C TYR A 233 5.04 11.81 -6.93
N TYR A 234 4.52 12.31 -8.06
CA TYR A 234 3.14 12.07 -8.46
C TYR A 234 2.91 10.60 -8.80
N ILE A 235 3.80 10.01 -9.58
CA ILE A 235 3.74 8.58 -9.94
C ILE A 235 3.83 7.71 -8.69
N LYS A 236 4.76 7.99 -7.78
CA LYS A 236 4.89 7.25 -6.51
C LYS A 236 3.61 7.27 -5.69
N LYS A 237 2.88 8.38 -5.70
CA LYS A 237 1.61 8.51 -4.97
C LYS A 237 0.51 7.61 -5.56
N LEU A 238 0.46 7.50 -6.89
CA LEU A 238 -0.47 6.61 -7.60
C LEU A 238 -0.12 5.13 -7.35
N LEU A 239 1.17 4.78 -7.38
CA LEU A 239 1.65 3.44 -7.08
C LEU A 239 1.40 3.05 -5.61
N ALA A 240 1.62 3.97 -4.67
CA ALA A 240 1.31 3.72 -3.26
C ALA A 240 -0.18 3.38 -3.07
N ARG A 241 -1.07 4.08 -3.79
CA ARG A 241 -2.50 3.80 -3.74
C ARG A 241 -2.84 2.45 -4.38
N PHE A 242 -2.19 2.08 -5.47
CA PHE A 242 -2.31 0.74 -6.04
C PHE A 242 -1.90 -0.33 -5.03
N ASP A 243 -0.77 -0.14 -4.34
CA ASP A 243 -0.28 -1.08 -3.31
C ASP A 243 -1.27 -1.25 -2.15
N GLU A 244 -1.89 -0.17 -1.69
CA GLU A 244 -2.93 -0.22 -0.66
C GLU A 244 -4.17 -1.00 -1.12
N VAL A 245 -4.63 -0.73 -2.35
CA VAL A 245 -5.84 -1.35 -2.92
C VAL A 245 -5.59 -2.79 -3.30
N TYR A 246 -4.44 -3.08 -3.94
CA TYR A 246 -4.00 -4.43 -4.25
C TYR A 246 -3.46 -5.12 -2.99
N SER A 247 -4.35 -5.26 -2.01
CA SER A 247 -4.07 -5.72 -0.65
C SER A 247 -3.46 -7.13 -0.61
N LYS A 248 -2.96 -7.52 0.57
CA LYS A 248 -2.46 -8.88 0.80
C LYS A 248 -3.46 -9.95 0.36
N GLN A 249 -4.76 -9.75 0.61
CA GLN A 249 -5.81 -10.70 0.23
C GLN A 249 -5.94 -10.86 -1.28
N LEU A 250 -5.89 -9.73 -2.05
CA LEU A 250 -5.91 -9.82 -3.52
C LEU A 250 -4.65 -10.50 -4.07
N ARG A 251 -3.49 -10.29 -3.44
CA ARG A 251 -2.25 -10.98 -3.82
C ARG A 251 -2.37 -12.50 -3.61
N GLU A 252 -2.87 -12.93 -2.45
CA GLU A 252 -3.12 -14.35 -2.15
C GLU A 252 -4.09 -14.98 -3.17
N TYR A 253 -5.19 -14.32 -3.50
CA TYR A 253 -6.13 -14.81 -4.52
C TYR A 253 -5.52 -14.83 -5.93
N THR A 254 -4.64 -13.87 -6.26
CA THR A 254 -3.91 -13.86 -7.53
C THR A 254 -2.99 -15.08 -7.63
N GLU A 255 -2.22 -15.38 -6.58
CA GLU A 255 -1.36 -16.57 -6.53
C GLU A 255 -2.17 -17.87 -6.68
N GLU A 256 -3.33 -17.96 -6.01
CA GLU A 256 -4.25 -19.11 -6.14
C GLU A 256 -4.84 -19.25 -7.55
N SER A 257 -5.03 -18.15 -8.27
CA SER A 257 -5.55 -18.17 -9.65
C SER A 257 -4.57 -18.75 -10.67
N GLY A 258 -3.28 -18.79 -10.33
CA GLY A 258 -2.19 -19.22 -11.21
C GLY A 258 -1.74 -18.18 -12.24
N PHE A 259 -2.26 -16.95 -12.19
CA PHE A 259 -1.81 -15.82 -12.99
C PHE A 259 -0.82 -14.96 -12.19
N THR A 260 0.05 -14.25 -12.90
CA THR A 260 0.89 -13.20 -12.30
C THR A 260 0.05 -11.94 -12.03
N VAL A 261 0.57 -11.06 -11.16
CA VAL A 261 -0.06 -9.75 -10.90
C VAL A 261 -0.22 -8.97 -12.21
N ASP A 262 0.79 -8.99 -13.09
CA ASP A 262 0.78 -8.26 -14.36
C ASP A 262 -0.27 -8.82 -15.34
N GLU A 263 -0.46 -10.13 -15.39
CA GLU A 263 -1.52 -10.76 -16.19
C GLU A 263 -2.92 -10.39 -15.64
N ILE A 264 -3.11 -10.38 -14.32
CA ILE A 264 -4.38 -9.96 -13.70
C ILE A 264 -4.67 -8.50 -13.99
N VAL A 265 -3.69 -7.60 -13.84
CA VAL A 265 -3.86 -6.18 -14.16
C VAL A 265 -4.15 -5.98 -15.65
N THR A 266 -3.52 -6.76 -16.51
CA THR A 266 -3.78 -6.75 -17.96
C THR A 266 -5.20 -7.20 -18.28
N ILE A 267 -5.66 -8.32 -17.71
CA ILE A 267 -7.04 -8.81 -17.88
C ILE A 267 -8.03 -7.78 -17.33
N ALA A 268 -7.79 -7.23 -16.14
CA ALA A 268 -8.63 -6.20 -15.54
C ALA A 268 -8.77 -4.96 -16.43
N SER A 269 -7.67 -4.53 -17.04
CA SER A 269 -7.69 -3.36 -17.94
C SER A 269 -8.52 -3.60 -19.22
N ILE A 270 -8.56 -4.85 -19.70
CA ILE A 270 -9.41 -5.23 -20.84
C ILE A 270 -10.88 -5.23 -20.40
N ILE A 271 -11.20 -5.86 -19.25
CA ILE A 271 -12.55 -5.88 -18.69
C ILE A 271 -13.09 -4.46 -18.51
N GLU A 272 -12.30 -3.56 -17.93
CA GLU A 272 -12.64 -2.15 -17.68
C GLU A 272 -13.04 -1.41 -18.96
N LYS A 273 -12.42 -1.77 -20.09
CA LYS A 273 -12.65 -1.09 -21.37
C LYS A 273 -13.70 -1.74 -22.24
N GLU A 274 -13.98 -3.03 -22.05
CA GLU A 274 -14.95 -3.79 -22.86
C GLU A 274 -16.37 -3.67 -22.31
N ALA A 275 -16.56 -3.68 -21.00
CA ALA A 275 -17.89 -3.61 -20.40
C ALA A 275 -18.23 -2.17 -19.96
N TYR A 276 -19.43 -1.71 -20.34
CA TYR A 276 -19.90 -0.40 -19.92
C TYR A 276 -20.40 -0.39 -18.46
N TYR A 277 -21.08 -1.47 -18.06
CA TYR A 277 -21.61 -1.62 -16.72
C TYR A 277 -20.75 -2.61 -15.92
N ALA A 278 -20.40 -2.22 -14.70
CA ALA A 278 -19.62 -3.07 -13.80
C ALA A 278 -20.32 -4.40 -13.45
N SER A 279 -21.64 -4.49 -13.63
CA SER A 279 -22.41 -5.74 -13.49
C SER A 279 -22.11 -6.80 -14.56
N ASP A 280 -21.38 -6.45 -15.60
CA ASP A 280 -20.97 -7.35 -16.67
C ASP A 280 -19.50 -7.79 -16.55
N PHE A 281 -18.73 -7.22 -15.61
CA PHE A 281 -17.30 -7.47 -15.47
C PHE A 281 -16.96 -8.93 -15.23
N ASP A 282 -17.70 -9.62 -14.38
CA ASP A 282 -17.52 -11.04 -14.06
C ASP A 282 -17.73 -11.95 -15.27
N LYS A 283 -18.72 -11.66 -16.12
CA LYS A 283 -19.03 -12.41 -17.35
C LYS A 283 -18.04 -12.12 -18.46
N VAL A 284 -17.63 -10.85 -18.65
CA VAL A 284 -16.56 -10.50 -19.60
C VAL A 284 -15.25 -11.16 -19.19
N SER A 285 -14.92 -11.14 -17.88
CA SER A 285 -13.80 -11.85 -17.33
C SER A 285 -13.87 -13.36 -17.65
N ALA A 286 -15.03 -13.98 -17.46
CA ALA A 286 -15.23 -15.38 -17.79
C ALA A 286 -14.96 -15.70 -19.26
N VAL A 287 -15.41 -14.85 -20.20
CA VAL A 287 -15.12 -15.03 -21.63
C VAL A 287 -13.62 -14.98 -21.91
N ILE A 288 -12.92 -13.99 -21.35
CA ILE A 288 -11.45 -13.86 -21.50
C ILE A 288 -10.75 -15.11 -20.96
N HIS A 289 -11.05 -15.52 -19.73
CA HIS A 289 -10.48 -16.71 -19.11
C HIS A 289 -10.80 -18.00 -19.86
N ASN A 290 -12.04 -18.16 -20.37
CA ASN A 290 -12.44 -19.31 -21.16
C ASN A 290 -11.66 -19.42 -22.47
N ARG A 291 -11.38 -18.29 -23.14
CA ARG A 291 -10.53 -18.25 -24.35
C ARG A 291 -9.07 -18.56 -24.01
N LEU A 292 -8.52 -17.98 -22.95
CA LEU A 292 -7.15 -18.24 -22.51
C LEU A 292 -6.91 -19.70 -22.12
N LYS A 293 -7.92 -20.37 -21.54
CA LYS A 293 -7.86 -21.82 -21.22
C LYS A 293 -7.89 -22.72 -22.44
N LYS A 294 -8.28 -22.22 -23.63
CA LYS A 294 -8.39 -22.99 -24.88
C LYS A 294 -7.64 -22.33 -26.05
N PRO A 295 -6.31 -22.14 -25.94
CA PRO A 295 -5.53 -21.39 -26.94
C PRO A 295 -5.53 -21.98 -28.33
N ASP A 296 -5.74 -23.30 -28.48
CA ASP A 296 -5.85 -23.94 -29.80
C ASP A 296 -7.15 -23.58 -30.52
N ALA A 297 -8.26 -23.41 -29.79
CA ALA A 297 -9.56 -23.05 -30.34
C ALA A 297 -9.73 -21.53 -30.45
N PHE A 298 -9.17 -20.80 -29.50
CA PHE A 298 -9.25 -19.32 -29.35
C PHE A 298 -7.85 -18.75 -29.17
N PRO A 299 -7.02 -18.75 -30.24
CA PRO A 299 -5.64 -18.24 -30.11
C PRO A 299 -5.56 -16.74 -29.85
N ARG A 300 -6.63 -15.99 -30.08
CA ARG A 300 -6.73 -14.54 -29.98
C ARG A 300 -7.91 -14.14 -29.10
N LEU A 301 -7.77 -13.01 -28.39
CA LEU A 301 -8.84 -12.49 -27.54
C LEU A 301 -9.88 -11.68 -28.33
N GLU A 302 -9.48 -11.07 -29.45
CA GLU A 302 -10.35 -10.29 -30.36
C GLU A 302 -11.14 -9.21 -29.61
N CYS A 303 -10.44 -8.43 -28.75
CA CYS A 303 -11.01 -7.34 -27.95
C CYS A 303 -10.76 -5.99 -28.63
N ASP A 304 -11.82 -5.25 -28.93
CA ASP A 304 -11.76 -3.94 -29.60
C ASP A 304 -10.90 -2.94 -28.83
N ALA A 305 -11.03 -2.90 -27.51
CA ALA A 305 -10.29 -1.99 -26.65
C ALA A 305 -8.77 -2.13 -26.81
N THR A 306 -8.26 -3.33 -27.01
CA THR A 306 -6.82 -3.59 -27.21
C THR A 306 -6.32 -3.01 -28.54
N THR A 307 -7.15 -3.06 -29.58
CA THR A 307 -6.87 -2.45 -30.90
C THR A 307 -6.88 -0.93 -30.84
N VAL A 308 -7.86 -0.35 -30.12
CA VAL A 308 -7.93 1.10 -29.86
C VAL A 308 -6.66 1.58 -29.16
N TYR A 309 -6.20 0.86 -28.12
CA TYR A 309 -4.97 1.19 -27.41
C TYR A 309 -3.73 1.03 -28.30
N ALA A 310 -3.65 -0.06 -29.08
CA ALA A 310 -2.56 -0.28 -30.04
C ALA A 310 -2.40 0.89 -31.02
N TRP A 311 -3.52 1.37 -31.53
CA TRP A 311 -3.54 2.52 -32.45
C TRP A 311 -3.16 3.82 -31.74
N LEU A 312 -3.71 4.06 -30.56
CA LEU A 312 -3.39 5.23 -29.74
C LEU A 312 -1.87 5.34 -29.48
N VAL A 313 -1.24 4.25 -29.02
CA VAL A 313 0.20 4.24 -28.74
C VAL A 313 1.04 4.47 -30.00
N ALA A 314 0.62 3.90 -31.14
CA ALA A 314 1.39 4.01 -32.38
C ALA A 314 1.16 5.31 -33.14
N LYS A 315 -0.04 5.91 -33.06
CA LYS A 315 -0.45 7.05 -33.89
C LYS A 315 -0.81 8.30 -33.09
N GLY A 316 -0.95 8.19 -31.75
CA GLY A 316 -1.40 9.30 -30.89
C GLY A 316 -2.90 9.62 -31.04
N GLU A 317 -3.67 8.77 -31.70
CA GLU A 317 -5.08 8.97 -31.98
C GLU A 317 -5.95 7.87 -31.41
N LYS A 318 -7.10 8.23 -30.85
CA LYS A 318 -8.08 7.29 -30.28
C LYS A 318 -9.29 7.16 -31.22
N PRO A 319 -9.38 6.08 -31.99
CA PRO A 319 -10.51 5.92 -32.94
C PRO A 319 -11.81 5.73 -32.16
N ALA A 320 -12.88 6.34 -32.70
CA ALA A 320 -14.25 6.18 -32.19
C ALA A 320 -14.85 4.83 -32.64
N ASP A 321 -14.60 4.46 -33.89
CA ASP A 321 -14.99 3.18 -34.48
C ASP A 321 -13.78 2.55 -35.16
N LEU A 322 -13.66 1.22 -35.08
CA LEU A 322 -12.57 0.49 -35.69
C LEU A 322 -12.81 0.18 -37.15
N THR A 323 -11.86 0.60 -37.98
CA THR A 323 -11.84 0.28 -39.42
C THR A 323 -11.13 -1.05 -39.67
N ALA A 324 -11.26 -1.61 -40.87
CA ALA A 324 -10.54 -2.82 -41.28
C ALA A 324 -9.02 -2.63 -41.23
N GLU A 325 -8.48 -1.43 -41.45
CA GLU A 325 -7.06 -1.12 -41.32
C GLU A 325 -6.60 -1.28 -39.85
N GLN A 326 -7.37 -0.73 -38.90
CA GLN A 326 -7.04 -0.79 -37.47
C GLN A 326 -7.17 -2.20 -36.92
N LEU A 327 -8.20 -2.96 -37.33
CA LEU A 327 -8.35 -4.37 -36.93
C LEU A 327 -7.21 -5.26 -37.43
N ASN A 328 -6.56 -4.92 -38.55
CA ASN A 328 -5.40 -5.64 -39.08
C ASN A 328 -4.07 -4.97 -38.76
N PHE A 329 -4.06 -3.94 -37.91
CA PHE A 329 -2.83 -3.24 -37.53
C PHE A 329 -1.87 -4.15 -36.79
N ASP A 330 -0.64 -4.29 -37.30
CA ASP A 330 0.40 -5.13 -36.71
C ASP A 330 0.96 -4.48 -35.44
N SER A 331 0.47 -4.92 -34.29
CA SER A 331 0.89 -4.47 -32.96
C SER A 331 0.75 -5.61 -31.97
N PRO A 332 1.68 -5.76 -31.02
CA PRO A 332 1.58 -6.77 -29.97
C PRO A 332 0.38 -6.52 -29.02
N TYR A 333 -0.16 -5.31 -29.00
CA TYR A 333 -1.39 -5.00 -28.25
C TYR A 333 -2.67 -5.36 -29.03
N ASN A 334 -2.62 -5.49 -30.36
CA ASN A 334 -3.82 -5.80 -31.14
C ASN A 334 -4.18 -7.30 -31.03
N THR A 335 -5.13 -7.64 -30.17
CA THR A 335 -5.56 -9.02 -29.94
C THR A 335 -6.39 -9.64 -31.07
N TYR A 336 -6.65 -8.91 -32.17
CA TYR A 336 -7.11 -9.50 -33.45
C TYR A 336 -5.97 -10.10 -34.27
N VAL A 337 -4.74 -9.67 -34.01
CA VAL A 337 -3.53 -10.14 -34.70
C VAL A 337 -2.65 -10.96 -33.76
N ALA A 338 -2.34 -10.44 -32.59
CA ALA A 338 -1.53 -11.09 -31.57
C ALA A 338 -2.29 -12.22 -30.84
N LYS A 339 -1.56 -13.25 -30.40
CA LYS A 339 -2.11 -14.38 -29.64
C LYS A 339 -2.02 -14.14 -28.15
N GLY A 340 -3.04 -14.57 -27.41
CA GLY A 340 -3.08 -14.48 -25.94
C GLY A 340 -3.26 -13.06 -25.43
N LEU A 341 -2.71 -12.79 -24.26
CA LEU A 341 -2.73 -11.48 -23.63
C LEU A 341 -1.78 -10.50 -24.36
N PRO A 342 -2.09 -9.21 -24.39
CA PRO A 342 -1.14 -8.19 -24.82
C PRO A 342 0.04 -8.10 -23.82
N PRO A 343 1.15 -7.42 -24.18
CA PRO A 343 2.37 -7.36 -23.34
C PRO A 343 2.19 -6.58 -22.02
N GLY A 344 1.04 -6.00 -21.80
CA GLY A 344 0.68 -5.31 -20.55
C GLY A 344 -0.71 -4.68 -20.62
N ALA A 345 -1.10 -4.01 -19.55
CA ALA A 345 -2.39 -3.34 -19.43
C ALA A 345 -2.59 -2.26 -20.51
N ILE A 346 -3.85 -1.93 -20.77
CA ILE A 346 -4.29 -0.91 -21.75
C ILE A 346 -4.95 0.31 -21.09
N CYS A 347 -5.15 0.26 -19.79
CA CYS A 347 -5.62 1.36 -18.92
C CYS A 347 -5.39 0.99 -17.47
N ASN A 348 -5.66 1.93 -16.57
CA ASN A 348 -5.63 1.71 -15.13
C ASN A 348 -7.03 1.28 -14.65
N PRO A 349 -7.18 0.01 -14.20
CA PRO A 349 -8.48 -0.56 -13.91
C PRO A 349 -9.01 -0.16 -12.53
N SER A 350 -10.33 -0.25 -12.37
CA SER A 350 -11.03 -0.14 -11.09
C SER A 350 -10.76 -1.34 -10.17
N TYR A 351 -11.08 -1.17 -8.88
CA TYR A 351 -11.06 -2.28 -7.91
C TYR A 351 -11.96 -3.44 -8.35
N GLN A 352 -13.12 -3.13 -8.90
CA GLN A 352 -14.08 -4.15 -9.34
C GLN A 352 -13.54 -4.94 -10.54
N ALA A 353 -12.91 -4.28 -11.51
CA ALA A 353 -12.28 -4.99 -12.63
C ALA A 353 -11.13 -5.90 -12.16
N LEU A 354 -10.29 -5.45 -11.20
CA LEU A 354 -9.24 -6.26 -10.59
C LEU A 354 -9.82 -7.52 -9.89
N THR A 355 -10.88 -7.36 -9.10
CA THR A 355 -11.51 -8.49 -8.41
C THR A 355 -12.16 -9.46 -9.37
N CYS A 356 -12.85 -8.98 -10.42
CA CYS A 356 -13.44 -9.83 -11.44
C CYS A 356 -12.37 -10.52 -12.31
N ALA A 357 -11.21 -9.89 -12.54
CA ALA A 357 -10.09 -10.52 -13.24
C ALA A 357 -9.51 -11.70 -12.45
N ILE A 358 -9.45 -11.60 -11.13
CA ILE A 358 -9.00 -12.70 -10.24
C ILE A 358 -10.07 -13.80 -10.14
N SER A 359 -11.34 -13.43 -10.03
CA SER A 359 -12.46 -14.33 -9.78
C SER A 359 -13.57 -14.14 -10.82
N PRO A 360 -13.41 -14.73 -12.03
CA PRO A 360 -14.42 -14.69 -13.09
C PRO A 360 -15.67 -15.49 -12.70
N ASP A 361 -16.80 -15.25 -13.38
CA ASP A 361 -17.99 -16.11 -13.27
C ASP A 361 -17.65 -17.54 -13.70
N SER A 362 -17.47 -18.42 -12.72
CA SER A 362 -17.06 -19.81 -12.92
C SER A 362 -18.16 -20.68 -13.57
N GLU A 363 -19.40 -20.23 -13.55
CA GLU A 363 -20.56 -20.92 -14.13
C GLU A 363 -20.75 -20.60 -15.61
N SER A 364 -20.08 -19.55 -16.09
CA SER A 364 -20.21 -19.08 -17.48
C SER A 364 -19.45 -19.97 -18.46
N SER A 365 -20.17 -20.54 -19.41
CA SER A 365 -19.62 -21.28 -20.56
C SER A 365 -19.45 -20.44 -21.84
N ASN A 366 -19.57 -19.10 -21.72
CA ASN A 366 -19.51 -18.21 -22.87
C ASN A 366 -18.07 -17.99 -23.38
N TYR A 367 -17.94 -17.87 -24.69
CA TYR A 367 -16.67 -17.56 -25.39
C TYR A 367 -16.76 -16.28 -26.23
N PHE A 368 -17.94 -15.67 -26.32
CA PHE A 368 -18.19 -14.50 -27.14
C PHE A 368 -19.10 -13.52 -26.41
N PHE A 369 -18.89 -12.24 -26.67
CA PHE A 369 -19.79 -11.17 -26.27
C PHE A 369 -19.89 -10.14 -27.39
N VAL A 370 -20.93 -9.32 -27.38
CA VAL A 370 -21.10 -8.12 -28.18
C VAL A 370 -21.98 -7.15 -27.41
N THR A 371 -21.67 -5.85 -27.51
CA THR A 371 -22.43 -4.79 -26.85
C THR A 371 -23.55 -4.32 -27.76
N ASP A 372 -24.78 -4.25 -27.25
CA ASP A 372 -25.94 -3.74 -27.99
C ASP A 372 -25.98 -2.19 -28.00
N THR A 373 -26.98 -1.59 -28.70
CA THR A 373 -27.15 -0.14 -28.78
C THR A 373 -27.47 0.53 -27.44
N ASN A 374 -28.02 -0.21 -26.49
CA ASN A 374 -28.33 0.24 -25.14
C ASN A 374 -27.16 -0.04 -24.15
N ARG A 375 -26.01 -0.44 -24.67
CA ARG A 375 -24.79 -0.79 -23.88
C ARG A 375 -24.92 -2.03 -23.03
N PHE A 376 -25.92 -2.90 -23.25
CA PHE A 376 -26.01 -4.21 -22.63
C PHE A 376 -25.18 -5.23 -23.38
N MET A 377 -24.59 -6.15 -22.62
CA MET A 377 -23.77 -7.22 -23.19
C MET A 377 -24.62 -8.44 -23.57
N LEU A 378 -24.46 -8.93 -24.79
CA LEU A 378 -25.06 -10.18 -25.26
C LEU A 378 -23.97 -11.26 -25.35
N TYR A 379 -24.13 -12.32 -24.62
CA TYR A 379 -23.15 -13.41 -24.51
C TYR A 379 -23.53 -14.60 -25.38
N ALA A 380 -22.52 -15.38 -25.81
CA ALA A 380 -22.75 -16.62 -26.55
C ALA A 380 -21.64 -17.66 -26.30
N GLU A 381 -22.03 -18.92 -26.22
CA GLU A 381 -21.12 -20.06 -26.12
C GLU A 381 -20.51 -20.47 -27.46
N THR A 382 -21.21 -20.21 -28.55
CA THR A 382 -20.80 -20.65 -29.90
C THR A 382 -20.70 -19.46 -30.86
N ARG A 383 -19.86 -19.62 -31.90
CA ARG A 383 -19.72 -18.62 -32.96
C ARG A 383 -21.07 -18.33 -33.66
N ALA A 384 -21.87 -19.37 -33.94
CA ALA A 384 -23.19 -19.20 -34.53
C ALA A 384 -24.17 -18.41 -33.62
N GLY A 385 -24.05 -18.58 -32.29
CA GLY A 385 -24.77 -17.76 -31.31
C GLY A 385 -24.33 -16.28 -31.34
N HIS A 386 -23.03 -16.05 -31.39
CA HIS A 386 -22.45 -14.74 -31.48
C HIS A 386 -22.86 -14.01 -32.78
N GLU A 387 -22.80 -14.70 -33.93
CA GLU A 387 -23.23 -14.12 -35.22
C GLU A 387 -24.71 -13.69 -35.21
N ARG A 388 -25.58 -14.47 -34.51
CA ARG A 388 -26.98 -14.05 -34.29
C ARG A 388 -27.10 -12.80 -33.44
N ASN A 389 -26.30 -12.71 -32.35
CA ASN A 389 -26.28 -11.52 -31.49
C ASN A 389 -25.78 -10.29 -32.27
N VAL A 390 -24.72 -10.41 -33.08
CA VAL A 390 -24.20 -9.34 -33.93
C VAL A 390 -25.25 -8.89 -34.96
N ALA A 391 -25.97 -9.83 -35.61
CA ALA A 391 -27.05 -9.51 -36.55
C ALA A 391 -28.19 -8.75 -35.86
N LEU A 392 -28.55 -9.14 -34.63
CA LEU A 392 -29.57 -8.46 -33.82
C LEU A 392 -29.16 -7.02 -33.50
N VAL A 393 -27.92 -6.84 -33.00
CA VAL A 393 -27.39 -5.50 -32.70
C VAL A 393 -27.38 -4.60 -33.96
N LYS A 394 -26.97 -5.15 -35.11
CA LYS A 394 -26.99 -4.43 -36.37
C LYS A 394 -28.39 -4.00 -36.76
N GLN A 395 -29.37 -4.89 -36.62
CA GLN A 395 -30.78 -4.57 -36.89
C GLN A 395 -31.28 -3.44 -35.96
N HIS A 396 -30.94 -3.47 -34.68
CA HIS A 396 -31.32 -2.40 -33.73
C HIS A 396 -30.71 -1.05 -34.14
N ARG A 397 -29.43 -1.01 -34.50
CA ARG A 397 -28.75 0.22 -35.00
C ARG A 397 -29.42 0.80 -36.25
N GLU A 398 -29.79 -0.07 -37.19
CA GLU A 398 -30.49 0.36 -38.41
C GLU A 398 -31.89 0.91 -38.12
N GLN A 399 -32.61 0.33 -37.15
CA GLN A 399 -33.93 0.82 -36.73
C GLN A 399 -33.83 2.16 -36.01
N GLU A 400 -32.88 2.37 -35.14
CA GLU A 400 -32.63 3.65 -34.46
C GLU A 400 -32.26 4.74 -35.48
N ALA A 401 -31.38 4.43 -36.45
CA ALA A 401 -30.98 5.35 -37.50
C ALA A 401 -32.14 5.71 -38.46
N ALA A 402 -33.12 4.81 -38.66
CA ALA A 402 -34.29 5.04 -39.51
C ALA A 402 -35.43 5.76 -38.76
N GLY A 403 -35.43 5.79 -37.44
CA GLY A 403 -36.42 6.45 -36.58
C GLY A 403 -36.12 7.91 -36.29
N HIS A 404 -34.98 8.41 -36.73
CA HIS A 404 -34.55 9.81 -36.73
C HIS A 404 -34.54 10.36 -38.16
#